data_81b5310ce0e6109287a53e61328e3679
#
_entry.id   81b5310ce0e6109287a53e61328e3679
#
_cell.length_a   1.000
_cell.length_b   1.000
_cell.length_c   1.000
_cell.angle_alpha   90.00
_cell.angle_beta   90.00
_cell.angle_gamma   90.00
#
_symmetry.space_group_name_H-M   'P 1'
#
loop_
_entity.id
_entity.type
_entity.pdbx_description
1 polymer ?
#
loop_
_entity_poly.entity_id
_entity_poly.type
_entity_poly.pdbx_seq_one_letter_code
_entity_poly.pdbx_strand_id
1 'polypeptide(L)'
;MHFLKEIIDILNEDLGWELHDVVAEGAYGQYELDFGYTDILQMADRFVFLRVLLKEIAKKHGYFVTFMPKTNISDWRSGAHINHSVASIKTGNSNIYKDGENFSDKAYNAVAGILKHGAAITALALSLIHI
;
A
#
# COMPACT_ATOMS: atom_id res chain seq x y z
N MET A 1 -3.55 4.53 -23.62
CA MET A 1 -3.81 5.11 -22.28
C MET A 1 -2.49 5.65 -21.73
N HIS A 2 -2.12 6.88 -22.13
CA HIS A 2 -0.79 7.45 -21.87
C HIS A 2 -0.51 7.73 -20.38
N PHE A 3 -1.55 8.06 -19.59
CA PHE A 3 -1.43 8.38 -18.18
C PHE A 3 -0.87 7.23 -17.35
N LEU A 4 -1.46 6.04 -17.41
CA LEU A 4 -0.96 4.88 -16.65
C LEU A 4 0.42 4.44 -17.11
N LYS A 5 0.69 4.51 -18.42
CA LYS A 5 2.02 4.18 -18.93
C LYS A 5 3.09 5.10 -18.34
N GLU A 6 2.86 6.41 -18.30
CA GLU A 6 3.80 7.37 -17.70
C GLU A 6 4.04 7.08 -16.22
N ILE A 7 2.99 6.71 -15.46
CA ILE A 7 3.15 6.30 -14.05
C ILE A 7 4.04 5.06 -13.94
N ILE A 8 3.77 4.02 -14.73
CA ILE A 8 4.54 2.78 -14.73
C ILE A 8 6.01 3.05 -15.07
N ASP A 9 6.26 3.82 -16.12
CA ASP A 9 7.61 4.17 -16.57
C ASP A 9 8.37 4.91 -15.44
N ILE A 10 7.78 5.95 -14.85
CA ILE A 10 8.42 6.70 -13.76
C ILE A 10 8.69 5.81 -12.54
N LEU A 11 7.72 5.00 -12.13
CA LEU A 11 7.87 4.18 -10.93
C LEU A 11 8.92 3.09 -11.11
N ASN A 12 8.97 2.43 -12.26
CA ASN A 12 9.90 1.34 -12.52
C ASN A 12 11.26 1.82 -13.04
N GLU A 13 11.27 2.70 -14.05
CA GLU A 13 12.50 3.06 -14.75
C GLU A 13 13.25 4.20 -14.06
N ASP A 14 12.54 5.25 -13.62
CA ASP A 14 13.19 6.41 -13.01
C ASP A 14 13.43 6.21 -11.50
N LEU A 15 12.48 5.60 -10.79
CA LEU A 15 12.52 5.45 -9.34
C LEU A 15 12.92 4.05 -8.86
N GLY A 16 12.84 3.03 -9.71
CA GLY A 16 13.19 1.66 -9.38
C GLY A 16 12.36 1.06 -8.24
N TRP A 17 11.05 1.33 -8.23
CA TRP A 17 10.18 0.91 -7.12
C TRP A 17 9.58 -0.48 -7.26
N GLU A 18 9.90 -1.22 -8.30
CA GLU A 18 9.35 -2.56 -8.53
C GLU A 18 7.82 -2.58 -8.46
N LEU A 19 7.16 -1.81 -9.31
CA LEU A 19 5.71 -1.89 -9.47
C LEU A 19 5.37 -3.24 -10.12
N HIS A 20 4.72 -4.13 -9.37
CA HIS A 20 4.42 -5.49 -9.81
C HIS A 20 3.17 -5.54 -10.68
N ASP A 21 2.14 -4.82 -10.29
CA ASP A 21 0.88 -4.82 -11.01
C ASP A 21 0.15 -3.47 -10.92
N VAL A 22 -0.71 -3.22 -11.92
CA VAL A 22 -1.66 -2.11 -11.96
C VAL A 22 -3.01 -2.70 -12.36
N VAL A 23 -3.87 -2.88 -11.38
CA VAL A 23 -5.17 -3.53 -11.54
C VAL A 23 -6.29 -2.50 -11.60
N ALA A 24 -7.21 -2.68 -12.56
CA ALA A 24 -8.45 -1.93 -12.56
C ALA A 24 -9.39 -2.49 -11.49
N GLU A 25 -9.79 -1.64 -10.57
CA GLU A 25 -10.68 -1.98 -9.47
C GLU A 25 -12.16 -1.81 -9.80
N GLY A 26 -13.03 -2.12 -8.82
CA GLY A 26 -14.47 -2.18 -9.04
C GLY A 26 -15.18 -0.84 -9.25
N ALA A 27 -14.61 0.27 -8.77
CA ALA A 27 -15.18 1.59 -9.01
C ALA A 27 -14.72 2.18 -10.35
N TYR A 28 -15.52 3.05 -10.92
CA TYR A 28 -15.20 3.68 -12.20
C TYR A 28 -13.93 4.55 -12.07
N GLY A 29 -12.91 4.21 -12.85
CA GLY A 29 -11.61 4.90 -12.84
C GLY A 29 -10.75 4.61 -11.61
N GLN A 30 -11.06 3.59 -10.85
CA GLN A 30 -10.28 3.13 -9.70
C GLN A 30 -9.18 2.17 -10.16
N TYR A 31 -7.98 2.37 -9.65
CA TYR A 31 -6.82 1.51 -9.90
C TYR A 31 -6.10 1.19 -8.60
N GLU A 32 -5.63 -0.05 -8.50
CA GLU A 32 -4.73 -0.53 -7.46
C GLU A 32 -3.30 -0.61 -8.02
N LEU A 33 -2.33 -0.26 -7.19
CA LEU A 33 -0.91 -0.34 -7.52
C LEU A 33 -0.23 -1.26 -6.51
N ASP A 34 0.37 -2.35 -6.98
CA ASP A 34 1.07 -3.33 -6.17
C ASP A 34 2.58 -3.15 -6.27
N PHE A 35 3.24 -2.99 -5.14
CA PHE A 35 4.68 -2.72 -5.08
C PHE A 35 5.45 -3.88 -4.47
N GLY A 36 6.68 -4.08 -4.94
CA GLY A 36 7.68 -4.89 -4.27
C GLY A 36 7.96 -4.38 -2.84
N TYR A 37 8.34 -5.29 -1.95
CA TYR A 37 8.65 -4.92 -0.58
C TYR A 37 9.94 -4.10 -0.48
N THR A 38 10.02 -3.25 0.52
CA THR A 38 11.24 -2.52 0.89
C THR A 38 11.25 -2.30 2.41
N ASP A 39 12.29 -1.64 2.93
CA ASP A 39 12.33 -1.22 4.33
C ASP A 39 11.11 -0.38 4.71
N ILE A 40 10.62 -0.57 5.93
CA ILE A 40 9.36 0.04 6.39
C ILE A 40 9.36 1.57 6.34
N LEU A 41 10.49 2.20 6.70
CA LEU A 41 10.61 3.66 6.60
C LEU A 41 10.61 4.12 5.14
N GLN A 42 11.36 3.43 4.31
CA GLN A 42 11.41 3.71 2.89
C GLN A 42 10.04 3.53 2.23
N MET A 43 9.27 2.50 2.62
CA MET A 43 7.92 2.31 2.10
C MET A 43 6.97 3.44 2.56
N ALA A 44 7.08 3.88 3.80
CA ALA A 44 6.28 4.99 4.31
C ALA A 44 6.57 6.29 3.52
N ASP A 45 7.84 6.59 3.27
CA ASP A 45 8.24 7.76 2.48
C ASP A 45 7.78 7.65 1.02
N ARG A 46 7.93 6.47 0.41
CA ARG A 46 7.42 6.17 -0.94
C ARG A 46 5.92 6.40 -1.04
N PHE A 47 5.16 5.95 -0.04
CA PHE A 47 3.70 6.09 -0.04
C PHE A 47 3.26 7.57 0.02
N VAL A 48 3.92 8.39 0.83
CA VAL A 48 3.67 9.83 0.90
C VAL A 48 4.03 10.51 -0.43
N PHE A 49 5.21 10.21 -0.97
CA PHE A 49 5.68 10.75 -2.24
C PHE A 49 4.79 10.34 -3.41
N LEU A 50 4.37 9.07 -3.48
CA LEU A 50 3.47 8.55 -4.49
C LEU A 50 2.18 9.36 -4.61
N ARG A 51 1.59 9.75 -3.48
CA ARG A 51 0.36 10.54 -3.46
C ARG A 51 0.52 11.91 -4.10
N VAL A 52 1.68 12.52 -3.95
CA VAL A 52 2.01 13.79 -4.60
C VAL A 52 2.29 13.57 -6.08
N LEU A 53 3.14 12.59 -6.40
CA LEU A 53 3.53 12.25 -7.77
C LEU A 53 2.30 11.96 -8.65
N LEU A 54 1.41 11.09 -8.20
CA LEU A 54 0.22 10.72 -8.97
C LEU A 54 -0.71 11.91 -9.23
N LYS A 55 -0.83 12.84 -8.28
CA LYS A 55 -1.62 14.06 -8.49
C LYS A 55 -1.01 14.98 -9.53
N GLU A 56 0.31 15.13 -9.52
CA GLU A 56 1.01 16.00 -10.50
C GLU A 56 0.97 15.39 -11.91
N ILE A 57 1.18 14.07 -12.04
CA ILE A 57 1.06 13.39 -13.34
C ILE A 57 -0.39 13.49 -13.85
N ALA A 58 -1.37 13.24 -12.98
CA ALA A 58 -2.78 13.34 -13.36
C ALA A 58 -3.13 14.74 -13.88
N LYS A 59 -2.71 15.78 -13.17
CA LYS A 59 -2.90 17.16 -13.58
C LYS A 59 -2.31 17.47 -14.96
N LYS A 60 -1.12 16.95 -15.25
CA LYS A 60 -0.48 17.07 -16.57
C LYS A 60 -1.34 16.46 -17.69
N HIS A 61 -2.08 15.40 -17.40
CA HIS A 61 -2.98 14.73 -18.33
C HIS A 61 -4.43 15.22 -18.30
N GLY A 62 -4.74 16.28 -17.52
CA GLY A 62 -6.10 16.80 -17.38
C GLY A 62 -7.02 15.92 -16.53
N TYR A 63 -6.43 15.05 -15.69
CA TYR A 63 -7.17 14.20 -14.74
C TYR A 63 -7.08 14.74 -13.32
N PHE A 64 -8.01 14.28 -12.48
CA PHE A 64 -7.99 14.47 -11.04
C PHE A 64 -7.83 13.09 -10.36
N VAL A 65 -6.86 12.98 -9.45
CA VAL A 65 -6.63 11.78 -8.64
C VAL A 65 -6.98 12.07 -7.19
N THR A 66 -7.72 11.19 -6.58
CA THR A 66 -8.09 11.23 -5.17
C THR A 66 -7.73 9.91 -4.48
N PHE A 67 -7.35 10.02 -3.22
CA PHE A 67 -7.10 8.87 -2.33
C PHE A 67 -8.18 8.77 -1.25
N MET A 68 -9.33 9.36 -1.49
CA MET A 68 -10.47 9.24 -0.58
C MET A 68 -10.90 7.77 -0.46
N PRO A 69 -11.12 7.27 0.76
CA PRO A 69 -11.59 5.90 0.98
C PRO A 69 -12.91 5.61 0.28
N LYS A 70 -13.76 6.60 0.12
CA LYS A 70 -15.03 6.48 -0.59
C LYS A 70 -15.40 7.78 -1.31
N THR A 71 -15.33 7.74 -2.63
CA THR A 71 -15.62 8.90 -3.50
C THR A 71 -17.09 9.05 -3.81
N ASN A 72 -17.83 7.94 -3.82
CA ASN A 72 -19.26 7.89 -4.10
C ASN A 72 -19.95 6.88 -3.18
N ILE A 73 -21.09 7.26 -2.60
CA ILE A 73 -21.84 6.42 -1.65
C ILE A 73 -22.25 5.08 -2.27
N SER A 74 -22.57 5.08 -3.56
CA SER A 74 -23.04 3.90 -4.29
C SER A 74 -21.94 3.06 -4.92
N ASP A 75 -20.68 3.48 -4.84
CA ASP A 75 -19.57 2.83 -5.53
C ASP A 75 -18.63 2.09 -4.56
N TRP A 76 -17.63 1.41 -5.11
CA TRP A 76 -16.63 0.70 -4.34
C TRP A 76 -15.76 1.65 -3.51
N ARG A 77 -15.07 1.09 -2.54
CA ARG A 77 -14.21 1.84 -1.61
C ARG A 77 -12.75 1.61 -1.97
N SER A 78 -11.92 2.60 -1.64
CA SER A 78 -10.47 2.44 -1.68
C SER A 78 -9.97 1.94 -0.33
N GLY A 79 -9.02 1.02 -0.35
CA GLY A 79 -8.31 0.50 0.80
C GLY A 79 -6.81 0.58 0.59
N ALA A 80 -6.05 0.22 1.61
CA ALA A 80 -4.63 -0.02 1.50
C ALA A 80 -4.29 -1.29 2.25
N HIS A 81 -3.71 -2.27 1.57
CA HIS A 81 -3.21 -3.49 2.17
C HIS A 81 -1.74 -3.31 2.52
N ILE A 82 -1.39 -3.64 3.76
CA ILE A 82 0.00 -3.60 4.23
C ILE A 82 0.45 -5.04 4.47
N ASN A 83 1.24 -5.57 3.55
CA ASN A 83 1.92 -6.85 3.73
C ASN A 83 3.25 -6.60 4.44
N HIS A 84 3.50 -7.30 5.52
CA HIS A 84 4.74 -7.11 6.26
C HIS A 84 5.40 -8.44 6.64
N SER A 85 6.72 -8.43 6.67
CA SER A 85 7.54 -9.49 7.21
C SER A 85 8.58 -8.91 8.16
N VAL A 86 9.07 -9.70 9.09
CA VAL A 86 10.15 -9.29 10.01
C VAL A 86 11.30 -10.27 9.87
N ALA A 87 12.48 -9.75 9.54
CA ALA A 87 13.70 -10.53 9.43
C ALA A 87 14.56 -10.39 10.69
N SER A 88 15.20 -11.47 11.09
CA SER A 88 16.15 -11.45 12.20
C SER A 88 17.54 -11.05 11.72
N ILE A 89 18.07 -9.97 12.25
CA ILE A 89 19.47 -9.55 11.99
C ILE A 89 20.47 -10.61 12.48
N LYS A 90 20.12 -11.35 13.54
CA LYS A 90 21.02 -12.36 14.14
C LYS A 90 21.12 -13.65 13.32
N THR A 91 20.10 -13.99 12.55
CA THR A 91 19.98 -15.26 11.81
C THR A 91 19.98 -15.08 10.29
N GLY A 92 20.63 -14.03 9.80
CA GLY A 92 20.84 -13.85 8.36
C GLY A 92 19.56 -13.64 7.55
N ASN A 93 18.71 -12.72 7.97
CA ASN A 93 17.50 -12.31 7.25
C ASN A 93 16.39 -13.36 7.10
N SER A 94 16.38 -14.40 7.93
CA SER A 94 15.25 -15.33 7.95
C SER A 94 13.98 -14.64 8.49
N ASN A 95 12.87 -14.85 7.80
CA ASN A 95 11.57 -14.35 8.23
C ASN A 95 11.16 -15.04 9.55
N ILE A 96 11.06 -14.26 10.63
CA ILE A 96 10.75 -14.81 11.96
C ILE A 96 9.29 -15.23 12.13
N TYR A 97 8.43 -14.90 11.17
CA TYR A 97 7.02 -15.34 11.17
C TYR A 97 6.87 -16.77 10.60
N LYS A 98 7.91 -17.31 10.00
CA LYS A 98 7.90 -18.64 9.41
C LYS A 98 8.51 -19.68 10.36
N ASP A 99 7.87 -20.85 10.47
CA ASP A 99 8.36 -22.05 11.14
C ASP A 99 8.07 -23.25 10.24
N GLY A 100 9.07 -23.66 9.45
CA GLY A 100 8.87 -24.63 8.39
C GLY A 100 7.86 -24.14 7.36
N GLU A 101 6.75 -24.88 7.19
CA GLU A 101 5.61 -24.49 6.34
C GLU A 101 4.49 -23.77 7.12
N ASN A 102 4.64 -23.61 8.43
CA ASN A 102 3.63 -23.02 9.31
C ASN A 102 4.01 -21.61 9.75
N PHE A 103 3.06 -20.96 10.41
CA PHE A 103 3.32 -19.72 11.14
C PHE A 103 4.01 -20.02 12.48
N SER A 104 4.99 -19.20 12.82
CA SER A 104 5.66 -19.25 14.12
C SER A 104 4.78 -18.65 15.23
N ASP A 105 5.10 -18.93 16.50
CA ASP A 105 4.47 -18.25 17.65
C ASP A 105 4.61 -16.72 17.57
N LYS A 106 5.70 -16.22 16.98
CA LYS A 106 5.89 -14.78 16.77
C LYS A 106 4.89 -14.19 15.79
N ALA A 107 4.51 -14.94 14.75
CA ALA A 107 3.46 -14.52 13.83
C ALA A 107 2.11 -14.44 14.55
N TYR A 108 1.75 -15.44 15.33
CA TYR A 108 0.51 -15.43 16.11
C TYR A 108 0.49 -14.29 17.14
N ASN A 109 1.61 -14.01 17.81
CA ASN A 109 1.73 -12.88 18.72
C ASN A 109 1.58 -11.53 18.02
N ALA A 110 2.12 -11.39 16.79
CA ALA A 110 1.95 -10.18 15.99
C ALA A 110 0.49 -9.98 15.61
N VAL A 111 -0.19 -11.02 15.13
CA VAL A 111 -1.63 -10.96 14.82
C VAL A 111 -2.45 -10.59 16.05
N ALA A 112 -2.19 -11.23 17.20
CA ALA A 112 -2.87 -10.93 18.44
C ALA A 112 -2.65 -9.47 18.88
N GLY A 113 -1.44 -8.94 18.70
CA GLY A 113 -1.10 -7.54 18.94
C GLY A 113 -1.90 -6.59 18.07
N ILE A 114 -1.97 -6.85 16.77
CA ILE A 114 -2.76 -6.06 15.83
C ILE A 114 -4.25 -6.07 16.22
N LEU A 115 -4.80 -7.23 16.51
CA LEU A 115 -6.20 -7.35 16.93
C LEU A 115 -6.48 -6.62 18.24
N LYS A 116 -5.59 -6.75 19.23
CA LYS A 116 -5.70 -6.06 20.53
C LYS A 116 -5.71 -4.53 20.37
N HIS A 117 -4.93 -4.02 19.43
CA HIS A 117 -4.81 -2.58 19.20
C HIS A 117 -5.64 -2.10 17.99
N GLY A 118 -6.54 -2.93 17.48
CA GLY A 118 -7.32 -2.66 16.28
C GLY A 118 -8.07 -1.32 16.32
N ALA A 119 -8.68 -0.96 17.44
CA ALA A 119 -9.37 0.32 17.56
C ALA A 119 -8.43 1.53 17.44
N ALA A 120 -7.24 1.46 18.04
CA ALA A 120 -6.24 2.53 17.92
C ALA A 120 -5.66 2.60 16.49
N ILE A 121 -5.37 1.46 15.89
CA ILE A 121 -4.91 1.40 14.49
C ILE A 121 -5.98 1.98 13.57
N THR A 122 -7.23 1.63 13.77
CA THR A 122 -8.37 2.16 13.02
C THR A 122 -8.46 3.68 13.11
N ALA A 123 -8.29 4.23 14.31
CA ALA A 123 -8.33 5.69 14.51
C ALA A 123 -7.21 6.44 13.76
N LEU A 124 -6.07 5.81 13.53
CA LEU A 124 -4.95 6.40 12.78
C LEU A 124 -5.03 6.12 11.26
N ALA A 125 -5.50 4.94 10.88
CA ALA A 125 -5.47 4.47 9.49
C ALA A 125 -6.74 4.81 8.72
N LEU A 126 -7.89 4.88 9.39
CA LEU A 126 -9.15 5.22 8.73
C LEU A 126 -9.30 6.74 8.62
N SER A 127 -9.72 7.13 7.44
CA SER A 127 -10.01 8.51 7.15
C SER A 127 -11.20 9.04 7.94
N LEU A 128 -11.18 10.33 8.19
CA LEU A 128 -12.23 11.12 8.82
C LEU A 128 -13.61 11.07 8.12
N ILE A 129 -13.76 10.31 7.06
CA ILE A 129 -15.05 10.12 6.34
C ILE A 129 -16.11 9.43 7.21
N HIS A 130 -15.70 8.88 8.33
CA HIS A 130 -16.60 8.22 9.27
C HIS A 130 -16.90 9.04 10.53
N ILE A 131 -16.52 10.33 10.50
CA ILE A 131 -16.90 11.31 11.51
C ILE A 131 -18.06 12.16 10.98
#